data_3f98c0a95a429c3a38e38184cb113050
#
_entry.id   3f98c0a95a429c3a38e38184cb113050
#
_cell.length_a   1.000
_cell.length_b   1.000
_cell.length_c   1.000
_cell.angle_alpha   90.00
_cell.angle_beta   90.00
_cell.angle_gamma   90.00
#
_symmetry.space_group_name_H-M   'P 1'
#
loop_
_entity.id
_entity.type
_entity.pdbx_description
1 polymer ?
#
loop_
_entity_poly.entity_id
_entity_poly.type
_entity_poly.pdbx_seq_one_letter_code
_entity_poly.pdbx_strand_id
1 'polypeptide(L)'
;MKKSLEDHAARFDEKAGEYDESKSDEYRACANLVVEHAAPGEDDIVLDLGTGTGAIALALAPDAERVVGRDISEGMMDEAERKAEEEGLENLEFDYGTFREPEYEGEVDVVTSNFAMHHLSDDEKREAIDVIADLEPRKFVLGDVMFFGEPDSDAPFYSPEVDDPATVGALADAFTDAGFSLTAVERVHDQVGVLVAERSPTATAEGEVGDPDDDPAADA
;
A
#
# COMPACT_ATOMS: atom_id res chain seq x y z
N MET A 1 7.31 4.94 -25.83
CA MET A 1 7.79 5.87 -24.79
C MET A 1 6.75 5.80 -23.70
N LYS A 2 7.12 5.41 -22.47
CA LYS A 2 6.16 5.33 -21.36
C LYS A 2 5.50 6.70 -21.17
N LYS A 3 4.25 6.72 -20.75
CA LYS A 3 3.51 7.96 -20.47
C LYS A 3 4.13 8.68 -19.27
N SER A 4 4.06 10.01 -19.27
CA SER A 4 4.46 10.82 -18.13
C SER A 4 3.46 10.69 -16.96
N LEU A 5 3.84 11.10 -15.76
CA LEU A 5 2.94 11.15 -14.61
C LEU A 5 1.70 12.00 -14.92
N GLU A 6 1.89 13.15 -15.60
CA GLU A 6 0.80 14.04 -16.04
C GLU A 6 -0.16 13.34 -17.03
N ASP A 7 0.37 12.52 -17.96
CA ASP A 7 -0.47 11.77 -18.91
C ASP A 7 -1.30 10.69 -18.18
N HIS A 8 -0.75 10.09 -17.12
CA HIS A 8 -1.46 9.13 -16.27
C HIS A 8 -2.56 9.83 -15.46
N ALA A 9 -2.25 10.93 -14.80
CA ALA A 9 -3.22 11.72 -14.03
C ALA A 9 -4.42 12.14 -14.91
N ALA A 10 -4.16 12.79 -16.05
CA ALA A 10 -5.22 13.21 -16.98
C ALA A 10 -6.09 12.04 -17.47
N ARG A 11 -5.51 10.86 -17.73
CA ARG A 11 -6.27 9.66 -18.11
C ARG A 11 -7.19 9.18 -17.00
N PHE A 12 -6.75 9.26 -15.76
CA PHE A 12 -7.56 8.85 -14.60
C PHE A 12 -8.64 9.88 -14.28
N ASP A 13 -8.36 11.17 -14.39
CA ASP A 13 -9.37 12.23 -14.25
C ASP A 13 -10.55 12.04 -15.22
N GLU A 14 -10.27 11.71 -16.50
CA GLU A 14 -11.32 11.43 -17.49
C GLU A 14 -12.19 10.20 -17.15
N LYS A 15 -11.66 9.26 -16.38
CA LYS A 15 -12.32 7.99 -16.06
C LYS A 15 -12.99 7.96 -14.69
N ALA A 16 -12.72 8.90 -13.83
CA ALA A 16 -13.09 8.85 -12.41
C ALA A 16 -14.58 8.49 -12.18
N GLY A 17 -15.50 9.14 -12.88
CA GLY A 17 -16.93 8.93 -12.71
C GLY A 17 -17.49 7.56 -13.13
N GLU A 18 -16.77 6.82 -13.99
CA GLU A 18 -17.18 5.49 -14.49
C GLU A 18 -16.20 4.39 -14.04
N TYR A 19 -15.19 4.75 -13.27
CA TYR A 19 -14.06 3.87 -12.94
C TYR A 19 -14.50 2.60 -12.21
N ASP A 20 -15.38 2.72 -11.23
CA ASP A 20 -15.82 1.59 -10.40
C ASP A 20 -16.72 0.61 -11.16
N GLU A 21 -17.44 1.07 -12.18
CA GLU A 21 -18.30 0.21 -13.01
C GLU A 21 -17.48 -0.71 -13.92
N SER A 22 -16.25 -0.32 -14.25
CA SER A 22 -15.35 -1.04 -15.14
C SER A 22 -14.47 -2.08 -14.47
N LYS A 23 -14.54 -2.23 -13.12
CA LYS A 23 -13.66 -3.12 -12.35
C LYS A 23 -13.99 -4.58 -12.53
N SER A 24 -12.96 -5.39 -12.83
CA SER A 24 -13.08 -6.84 -13.01
C SER A 24 -13.33 -7.58 -11.68
N ASP A 25 -13.69 -8.85 -11.75
CA ASP A 25 -13.85 -9.71 -10.57
C ASP A 25 -12.51 -9.93 -9.87
N GLU A 26 -11.41 -10.01 -10.62
CA GLU A 26 -10.05 -10.12 -10.08
C GLU A 26 -9.65 -8.87 -9.30
N TYR A 27 -9.98 -7.67 -9.81
CA TYR A 27 -9.77 -6.42 -9.08
C TYR A 27 -10.48 -6.46 -7.72
N ARG A 28 -11.77 -6.86 -7.71
CA ARG A 28 -12.57 -6.91 -6.49
C ARG A 28 -12.05 -7.97 -5.51
N ALA A 29 -11.66 -9.14 -6.01
CA ALA A 29 -11.07 -10.19 -5.19
C ALA A 29 -9.73 -9.75 -4.59
N CYS A 30 -8.88 -9.06 -5.37
CA CYS A 30 -7.62 -8.50 -4.90
C CYS A 30 -7.86 -7.43 -3.83
N ALA A 31 -8.76 -6.47 -4.06
CA ALA A 31 -9.10 -5.43 -3.11
C ALA A 31 -9.61 -5.99 -1.78
N ASN A 32 -10.47 -7.03 -1.81
CA ASN A 32 -10.95 -7.70 -0.61
C ASN A 32 -9.80 -8.34 0.19
N LEU A 33 -8.83 -8.97 -0.47
CA LEU A 33 -7.65 -9.53 0.19
C LEU A 33 -6.76 -8.43 0.77
N VAL A 34 -6.59 -7.29 0.08
CA VAL A 34 -5.84 -6.14 0.61
C VAL A 34 -6.49 -5.66 1.90
N VAL A 35 -7.81 -5.46 1.93
CA VAL A 35 -8.54 -5.05 3.13
C VAL A 35 -8.41 -6.10 4.24
N GLU A 36 -8.60 -7.39 3.93
CA GLU A 36 -8.48 -8.49 4.90
C GLU A 36 -7.09 -8.55 5.54
N HIS A 37 -6.02 -8.40 4.75
CA HIS A 37 -4.66 -8.47 5.26
C HIS A 37 -4.19 -7.16 5.91
N ALA A 38 -4.69 -5.99 5.48
CA ALA A 38 -4.41 -4.72 6.12
C ALA A 38 -4.85 -4.74 7.58
N ALA A 39 -6.10 -5.11 7.84
CA ALA A 39 -6.68 -5.33 9.16
C ALA A 39 -6.13 -4.33 10.20
N PRO A 40 -6.36 -3.02 10.04
CA PRO A 40 -5.89 -2.03 11.00
C PRO A 40 -6.61 -2.18 12.34
N GLY A 41 -5.96 -1.74 13.41
CA GLY A 41 -6.61 -1.57 14.70
C GLY A 41 -7.19 -0.16 14.86
N GLU A 42 -8.02 0.04 15.89
CA GLU A 42 -8.73 1.31 16.16
C GLU A 42 -7.78 2.51 16.40
N ASP A 43 -6.51 2.24 16.72
CA ASP A 43 -5.47 3.26 16.96
C ASP A 43 -4.49 3.37 15.78
N ASP A 44 -4.68 2.62 14.68
CA ASP A 44 -3.78 2.60 13.54
C ASP A 44 -4.06 3.74 12.54
N ILE A 45 -2.97 4.29 12.00
CA ILE A 45 -2.99 5.20 10.86
C ILE A 45 -2.63 4.42 9.59
N VAL A 46 -3.53 4.46 8.61
CA VAL A 46 -3.35 3.80 7.32
C VAL A 46 -2.99 4.82 6.24
N LEU A 47 -1.96 4.53 5.45
CA LEU A 47 -1.62 5.28 4.24
C LEU A 47 -1.95 4.42 3.00
N ASP A 48 -2.92 4.86 2.20
CA ASP A 48 -3.33 4.18 0.97
C ASP A 48 -2.77 4.91 -0.25
N LEU A 49 -1.76 4.31 -0.91
CA LEU A 49 -1.04 4.89 -2.05
C LEU A 49 -1.62 4.42 -3.39
N GLY A 50 -1.94 5.39 -4.25
CA GLY A 50 -2.73 5.14 -5.45
C GLY A 50 -4.18 4.81 -5.07
N THR A 51 -4.73 5.61 -4.14
CA THR A 51 -6.05 5.37 -3.54
C THR A 51 -7.20 5.38 -4.55
N GLY A 52 -7.00 6.05 -5.70
CA GLY A 52 -8.00 6.17 -6.75
C GLY A 52 -9.33 6.73 -6.20
N THR A 53 -10.42 6.06 -6.52
CA THR A 53 -11.76 6.41 -6.03
C THR A 53 -12.05 5.95 -4.59
N GLY A 54 -11.00 5.64 -3.80
CA GLY A 54 -11.08 5.36 -2.38
C GLY A 54 -11.51 3.93 -1.99
N ALA A 55 -11.49 2.97 -2.91
CA ALA A 55 -12.06 1.64 -2.63
C ALA A 55 -11.45 0.93 -1.41
N ILE A 56 -10.14 1.04 -1.19
CA ILE A 56 -9.45 0.47 -0.04
C ILE A 56 -9.60 1.40 1.17
N ALA A 57 -9.35 2.69 0.99
CA ALA A 57 -9.41 3.69 2.07
C ALA A 57 -10.78 3.71 2.76
N LEU A 58 -11.88 3.76 1.99
CA LEU A 58 -13.25 3.73 2.52
C LEU A 58 -13.54 2.44 3.29
N ALA A 59 -13.07 1.29 2.78
CA ALA A 59 -13.29 0.00 3.42
C ALA A 59 -12.54 -0.15 4.74
N LEU A 60 -11.37 0.51 4.91
CA LEU A 60 -10.55 0.44 6.12
C LEU A 60 -10.92 1.50 7.17
N ALA A 61 -11.54 2.61 6.76
CA ALA A 61 -11.87 3.72 7.65
C ALA A 61 -12.68 3.33 8.89
N PRO A 62 -13.66 2.39 8.85
CA PRO A 62 -14.41 2.01 10.05
C PRO A 62 -13.58 1.36 11.16
N ASP A 63 -12.42 0.78 10.82
CA ASP A 63 -11.59 -0.02 11.73
C ASP A 63 -10.26 0.68 12.10
N ALA A 64 -9.98 1.87 11.54
CA ALA A 64 -8.74 2.63 11.74
C ALA A 64 -8.98 3.93 12.50
N GLU A 65 -7.95 4.48 13.18
CA GLU A 65 -8.00 5.85 13.73
C GLU A 65 -8.16 6.86 12.58
N ARG A 66 -7.34 6.71 11.55
CA ARG A 66 -7.34 7.60 10.37
C ARG A 66 -6.85 6.87 9.14
N VAL A 67 -7.43 7.19 8.00
CA VAL A 67 -6.93 6.73 6.70
C VAL A 67 -6.57 7.92 5.83
N VAL A 68 -5.37 7.89 5.28
CA VAL A 68 -4.80 8.91 4.42
C VAL A 68 -4.63 8.32 3.03
N GLY A 69 -5.44 8.78 2.09
CA GLY A 69 -5.34 8.40 0.68
C GLY A 69 -4.46 9.37 -0.10
N ARG A 70 -3.61 8.86 -0.95
CA ARG A 70 -2.78 9.65 -1.86
C ARG A 70 -2.92 9.15 -3.28
N ASP A 71 -3.13 10.07 -4.22
CA ASP A 71 -3.24 9.77 -5.65
C ASP A 71 -2.67 10.93 -6.48
N ILE A 72 -2.40 10.67 -7.74
CA ILE A 72 -1.95 11.67 -8.73
C ILE A 72 -3.12 12.34 -9.45
N SER A 73 -4.32 11.79 -9.35
CA SER A 73 -5.54 12.23 -10.04
C SER A 73 -6.48 12.96 -9.07
N GLU A 74 -6.67 14.25 -9.29
CA GLU A 74 -7.61 15.09 -8.53
C GLU A 74 -9.05 14.56 -8.71
N GLY A 75 -9.42 14.21 -9.94
CA GLY A 75 -10.76 13.69 -10.22
C GLY A 75 -11.08 12.36 -9.54
N MET A 76 -10.08 11.49 -9.34
CA MET A 76 -10.25 10.25 -8.55
C MET A 76 -10.47 10.57 -7.08
N MET A 77 -9.70 11.50 -6.51
CA MET A 77 -9.82 11.90 -5.12
C MET A 77 -11.13 12.63 -4.83
N ASP A 78 -11.60 13.50 -5.73
CA ASP A 78 -12.93 14.14 -5.64
C ASP A 78 -14.04 13.08 -5.53
N GLU A 79 -13.93 11.98 -6.27
CA GLU A 79 -14.89 10.88 -6.21
C GLU A 79 -14.78 10.10 -4.90
N ALA A 80 -13.55 9.92 -4.37
CA ALA A 80 -13.33 9.29 -3.07
C ALA A 80 -13.91 10.13 -1.92
N GLU A 81 -13.67 11.44 -1.93
CA GLU A 81 -14.24 12.40 -0.96
C GLU A 81 -15.77 12.38 -0.98
N ARG A 82 -16.37 12.44 -2.18
CA ARG A 82 -17.83 12.37 -2.34
C ARG A 82 -18.42 11.11 -1.70
N LYS A 83 -17.77 9.95 -1.89
CA LYS A 83 -18.21 8.68 -1.29
C LYS A 83 -18.03 8.68 0.22
N ALA A 84 -16.91 9.20 0.74
CA ALA A 84 -16.69 9.34 2.16
C ALA A 84 -17.78 10.20 2.83
N GLU A 85 -18.16 11.31 2.20
CA GLU A 85 -19.26 12.15 2.67
C GLU A 85 -20.62 11.41 2.65
N GLU A 86 -20.92 10.68 1.57
CA GLU A 86 -22.16 9.89 1.44
C GLU A 86 -22.26 8.78 2.48
N GLU A 87 -21.14 8.17 2.87
CA GLU A 87 -21.05 7.11 3.88
C GLU A 87 -20.90 7.67 5.31
N GLY A 88 -20.68 8.98 5.46
CA GLY A 88 -20.52 9.65 6.75
C GLY A 88 -19.21 9.29 7.46
N LEU A 89 -18.16 9.02 6.71
CA LEU A 89 -16.82 8.72 7.21
C LEU A 89 -16.04 10.03 7.39
N GLU A 90 -15.67 10.36 8.64
CA GLU A 90 -15.02 11.63 9.00
C GLU A 90 -13.51 11.51 9.24
N ASN A 91 -12.97 10.29 9.24
CA ASN A 91 -11.57 9.98 9.51
C ASN A 91 -10.73 9.70 8.26
N LEU A 92 -11.16 10.19 7.12
CA LEU A 92 -10.49 10.08 5.82
C LEU A 92 -9.91 11.44 5.40
N GLU A 93 -8.75 11.38 4.78
CA GLU A 93 -8.08 12.53 4.16
C GLU A 93 -7.56 12.09 2.79
N PHE A 94 -7.87 12.87 1.74
CA PHE A 94 -7.35 12.61 0.41
C PHE A 94 -6.54 13.82 -0.07
N ASP A 95 -5.36 13.61 -0.64
CA ASP A 95 -4.52 14.66 -1.19
C ASP A 95 -3.57 14.10 -2.24
N TYR A 96 -2.94 14.99 -2.99
CA TYR A 96 -1.94 14.62 -3.98
C TYR A 96 -0.73 13.92 -3.33
N GLY A 97 -0.23 12.89 -4.00
CA GLY A 97 1.01 12.22 -3.64
C GLY A 97 1.33 11.10 -4.63
N THR A 98 2.60 10.75 -4.69
CA THR A 98 3.11 9.63 -5.48
C THR A 98 3.72 8.57 -4.58
N PHE A 99 4.03 7.39 -5.12
CA PHE A 99 4.75 6.35 -4.37
C PHE A 99 6.12 6.80 -3.89
N ARG A 100 6.81 7.69 -4.62
CA ARG A 100 8.15 8.16 -4.30
C ARG A 100 8.15 9.50 -3.56
N GLU A 101 7.04 10.20 -3.60
CA GLU A 101 6.81 11.47 -2.89
C GLU A 101 5.36 11.44 -2.37
N PRO A 102 5.10 10.71 -1.26
CA PRO A 102 3.73 10.52 -0.76
C PRO A 102 3.14 11.79 -0.12
N GLU A 103 3.92 12.87 -0.01
CA GLU A 103 3.51 14.16 0.59
C GLU A 103 2.83 13.97 1.95
N TYR A 104 3.42 13.08 2.77
CA TYR A 104 2.96 12.73 4.09
C TYR A 104 4.14 12.57 5.06
N GLU A 105 4.11 13.30 6.16
CA GLU A 105 5.18 13.33 7.19
C GLU A 105 4.70 12.80 8.56
N GLY A 106 3.51 12.22 8.63
CA GLY A 106 2.94 11.68 9.87
C GLY A 106 3.40 10.26 10.18
N GLU A 107 3.01 9.75 11.35
CA GLU A 107 3.15 8.33 11.70
C GLU A 107 2.26 7.47 10.78
N VAL A 108 2.74 6.27 10.44
CA VAL A 108 2.04 5.31 9.59
C VAL A 108 2.22 3.91 10.18
N ASP A 109 1.12 3.24 10.46
CA ASP A 109 1.15 1.86 10.95
C ASP A 109 1.02 0.84 9.83
N VAL A 110 0.12 1.12 8.89
CA VAL A 110 -0.16 0.23 7.76
C VAL A 110 -0.13 1.02 6.45
N VAL A 111 0.59 0.51 5.46
CA VAL A 111 0.53 1.01 4.09
C VAL A 111 -0.25 0.03 3.24
N THR A 112 -1.13 0.55 2.38
CA THR A 112 -1.85 -0.23 1.37
C THR A 112 -1.64 0.35 -0.02
N SER A 113 -1.74 -0.50 -1.02
CA SER A 113 -1.89 -0.10 -2.41
C SER A 113 -2.61 -1.19 -3.18
N ASN A 114 -3.50 -0.82 -4.11
CA ASN A 114 -4.21 -1.77 -4.93
C ASN A 114 -4.31 -1.31 -6.38
N PHE A 115 -3.75 -2.09 -7.31
CA PHE A 115 -3.77 -1.83 -8.77
C PHE A 115 -3.21 -0.46 -9.18
N ALA A 116 -2.08 -0.06 -8.60
CA ALA A 116 -1.45 1.22 -8.90
C ALA A 116 0.06 1.12 -9.17
N MET A 117 0.79 0.27 -8.45
CA MET A 117 2.26 0.21 -8.55
C MET A 117 2.75 -0.39 -9.88
N HIS A 118 1.94 -1.17 -10.59
CA HIS A 118 2.30 -1.73 -11.90
C HIS A 118 2.52 -0.67 -12.99
N HIS A 119 2.18 0.59 -12.75
CA HIS A 119 2.51 1.70 -13.66
C HIS A 119 3.97 2.16 -13.55
N LEU A 120 4.67 1.79 -12.48
CA LEU A 120 6.08 2.09 -12.25
C LEU A 120 6.98 1.06 -12.96
N SER A 121 8.19 1.46 -13.34
CA SER A 121 9.25 0.53 -13.74
C SER A 121 9.77 -0.24 -12.52
N ASP A 122 10.51 -1.34 -12.75
CA ASP A 122 11.07 -2.12 -11.65
C ASP A 122 12.03 -1.32 -10.75
N ASP A 123 12.82 -0.40 -11.33
CA ASP A 123 13.67 0.49 -10.54
C ASP A 123 12.84 1.48 -9.71
N GLU A 124 11.78 2.06 -10.30
CA GLU A 124 10.88 2.97 -9.59
C GLU A 124 10.07 2.27 -8.50
N LYS A 125 9.71 0.98 -8.68
CA LYS A 125 9.08 0.18 -7.63
C LYS A 125 10.02 -0.01 -6.43
N ARG A 126 11.30 -0.29 -6.67
CA ARG A 126 12.29 -0.40 -5.60
C ARG A 126 12.44 0.91 -4.84
N GLU A 127 12.61 2.03 -5.56
CA GLU A 127 12.65 3.36 -4.94
C GLU A 127 11.39 3.65 -4.11
N ALA A 128 10.20 3.30 -4.63
CA ALA A 128 8.94 3.49 -3.94
C ALA A 128 8.85 2.65 -2.65
N ILE A 129 9.27 1.38 -2.71
CA ILE A 129 9.30 0.49 -1.54
C ILE A 129 10.29 0.99 -0.49
N ASP A 130 11.45 1.51 -0.91
CA ASP A 130 12.43 2.12 0.00
C ASP A 130 11.85 3.37 0.69
N VAL A 131 11.20 4.27 -0.05
CA VAL A 131 10.52 5.46 0.50
C VAL A 131 9.43 5.07 1.50
N ILE A 132 8.61 4.07 1.17
CA ILE A 132 7.59 3.55 2.08
C ILE A 132 8.23 2.93 3.33
N ALA A 133 9.35 2.23 3.15
CA ALA A 133 10.09 1.66 4.27
C ALA A 133 10.64 2.72 5.22
N ASP A 134 11.03 3.89 4.73
CA ASP A 134 11.52 5.01 5.54
C ASP A 134 10.42 5.65 6.41
N LEU A 135 9.13 5.45 6.08
CA LEU A 135 8.00 5.81 6.94
C LEU A 135 7.83 4.86 8.14
N GLU A 136 8.60 3.79 8.20
CA GLU A 136 8.61 2.78 9.27
C GLU A 136 7.27 2.07 9.57
N PRO A 137 6.39 1.81 8.58
CA PRO A 137 5.15 1.10 8.84
C PRO A 137 5.45 -0.31 9.34
N ARG A 138 4.61 -0.83 10.24
CA ARG A 138 4.69 -2.23 10.66
C ARG A 138 4.27 -3.22 9.58
N LYS A 139 3.44 -2.77 8.62
CA LYS A 139 2.87 -3.61 7.56
C LYS A 139 2.70 -2.84 6.25
N PHE A 140 3.04 -3.49 5.14
CA PHE A 140 2.67 -3.03 3.80
C PHE A 140 1.94 -4.16 3.06
N VAL A 141 0.74 -3.87 2.56
CA VAL A 141 -0.08 -4.80 1.78
C VAL A 141 -0.22 -4.27 0.36
N LEU A 142 0.36 -4.99 -0.59
CA LEU A 142 0.36 -4.65 -2.01
C LEU A 142 -0.50 -5.64 -2.79
N GLY A 143 -1.67 -5.20 -3.26
CA GLY A 143 -2.47 -5.90 -4.26
C GLY A 143 -2.21 -5.32 -5.64
N ASP A 144 -1.77 -6.13 -6.61
CA ASP A 144 -1.44 -5.56 -7.92
C ASP A 144 -1.42 -6.60 -9.05
N VAL A 145 -1.25 -6.09 -10.26
CA VAL A 145 -0.82 -6.91 -11.41
C VAL A 145 0.63 -7.30 -11.19
N MET A 146 0.87 -8.60 -11.04
CA MET A 146 2.18 -9.19 -10.81
C MET A 146 2.26 -10.60 -11.41
N PHE A 147 3.44 -11.03 -11.83
CA PHE A 147 3.60 -12.32 -12.50
C PHE A 147 4.01 -13.42 -11.53
N PHE A 148 3.19 -14.47 -11.43
CA PHE A 148 3.49 -15.71 -10.70
C PHE A 148 4.27 -16.73 -11.53
N GLY A 149 4.59 -16.40 -12.76
CA GLY A 149 5.34 -17.22 -13.70
C GLY A 149 5.55 -16.45 -15.01
N GLU A 150 5.71 -17.16 -16.12
CA GLU A 150 5.73 -16.50 -17.45
C GLU A 150 4.31 -15.96 -17.76
N PRO A 151 4.15 -14.64 -18.03
CA PRO A 151 2.86 -14.08 -18.38
C PRO A 151 2.38 -14.61 -19.73
N ASP A 152 1.07 -14.80 -19.85
CA ASP A 152 0.45 -15.08 -21.15
C ASP A 152 0.47 -13.82 -22.02
N SER A 153 1.36 -13.79 -23.00
CA SER A 153 1.51 -12.66 -23.93
C SER A 153 0.30 -12.47 -24.85
N ASP A 154 -0.52 -13.51 -25.03
CA ASP A 154 -1.70 -13.48 -25.89
C ASP A 154 -2.96 -12.98 -25.14
N ALA A 155 -2.93 -13.01 -23.80
CA ALA A 155 -4.00 -12.53 -22.94
C ALA A 155 -3.46 -11.73 -21.74
N PRO A 156 -2.82 -10.56 -21.95
CA PRO A 156 -2.29 -9.75 -20.86
C PRO A 156 -3.41 -9.16 -20.02
N PHE A 157 -3.29 -9.26 -18.70
CA PHE A 157 -4.20 -8.63 -17.72
C PHE A 157 -3.87 -7.15 -17.50
N TYR A 158 -3.02 -6.57 -18.32
CA TYR A 158 -2.49 -5.21 -18.20
C TYR A 158 -2.37 -4.58 -19.60
N SER A 159 -2.08 -3.29 -19.66
CA SER A 159 -1.86 -2.55 -20.92
C SER A 159 -0.36 -2.43 -21.20
N PRO A 160 0.24 -3.30 -22.05
CA PRO A 160 1.70 -3.35 -22.26
C PRO A 160 2.33 -2.04 -22.73
N GLU A 161 1.52 -1.10 -23.23
CA GLU A 161 1.99 0.21 -23.73
C GLU A 161 2.23 1.21 -22.58
N VAL A 162 1.62 1.00 -21.43
CA VAL A 162 1.62 1.96 -20.31
C VAL A 162 1.99 1.32 -18.96
N ASP A 163 1.82 0.02 -18.82
CA ASP A 163 2.03 -0.72 -17.58
C ASP A 163 3.35 -1.52 -17.65
N ASP A 164 3.92 -1.78 -16.50
CA ASP A 164 5.18 -2.52 -16.32
C ASP A 164 5.08 -3.44 -15.07
N PRO A 165 4.23 -4.47 -15.12
CA PRO A 165 4.10 -5.38 -13.99
C PRO A 165 5.41 -6.11 -13.71
N ALA A 166 5.75 -6.27 -12.42
CA ALA A 166 6.91 -7.02 -11.98
C ALA A 166 6.58 -8.48 -11.74
N THR A 167 7.59 -9.33 -11.65
CA THR A 167 7.42 -10.67 -11.10
C THR A 167 7.27 -10.63 -9.57
N VAL A 168 6.56 -11.59 -9.00
CA VAL A 168 6.50 -11.78 -7.54
C VAL A 168 7.89 -11.88 -6.92
N GLY A 169 8.84 -12.54 -7.61
CA GLY A 169 10.23 -12.64 -7.14
C GLY A 169 10.92 -11.26 -7.05
N ALA A 170 10.78 -10.41 -8.08
CA ALA A 170 11.39 -9.08 -8.09
C ALA A 170 10.79 -8.16 -6.99
N LEU A 171 9.48 -8.25 -6.76
CA LEU A 171 8.82 -7.54 -5.66
C LEU A 171 9.26 -8.08 -4.29
N ALA A 172 9.35 -9.41 -4.13
CA ALA A 172 9.82 -10.04 -2.91
C ALA A 172 11.24 -9.60 -2.55
N ASP A 173 12.14 -9.56 -3.53
CA ASP A 173 13.50 -9.05 -3.34
C ASP A 173 13.49 -7.58 -2.91
N ALA A 174 12.68 -6.73 -3.57
CA ALA A 174 12.56 -5.32 -3.22
C ALA A 174 12.07 -5.12 -1.77
N PHE A 175 11.03 -5.84 -1.35
CA PHE A 175 10.53 -5.79 0.03
C PHE A 175 11.57 -6.24 1.05
N THR A 176 12.28 -7.34 0.77
CA THR A 176 13.27 -7.88 1.71
C THR A 176 14.52 -7.01 1.78
N ASP A 177 14.96 -6.43 0.66
CA ASP A 177 16.06 -5.46 0.62
C ASP A 177 15.73 -4.20 1.44
N ALA A 178 14.47 -3.75 1.44
CA ALA A 178 13.95 -2.62 2.22
C ALA A 178 13.68 -2.96 3.72
N GLY A 179 13.98 -4.19 4.15
CA GLY A 179 13.88 -4.62 5.55
C GLY A 179 12.52 -5.16 5.98
N PHE A 180 11.64 -5.48 5.05
CA PHE A 180 10.41 -6.21 5.33
C PHE A 180 10.61 -7.72 5.25
N SER A 181 9.74 -8.46 5.95
CA SER A 181 9.58 -9.91 5.80
C SER A 181 8.26 -10.19 5.13
N LEU A 182 8.25 -10.96 4.03
CA LEU A 182 6.99 -11.40 3.44
C LEU A 182 6.32 -12.44 4.35
N THR A 183 5.09 -12.15 4.75
CA THR A 183 4.29 -13.02 5.63
C THR A 183 3.16 -13.73 4.90
N ALA A 184 2.72 -13.19 3.75
CA ALA A 184 1.80 -13.88 2.84
C ALA A 184 2.05 -13.49 1.37
N VAL A 185 1.72 -14.43 0.49
CA VAL A 185 1.69 -14.26 -0.96
C VAL A 185 0.41 -14.94 -1.45
N GLU A 186 -0.58 -14.12 -1.84
CA GLU A 186 -1.88 -14.60 -2.28
C GLU A 186 -2.02 -14.45 -3.80
N ARG A 187 -2.39 -15.54 -4.46
CA ARG A 187 -2.61 -15.52 -5.91
C ARG A 187 -4.10 -15.46 -6.22
N VAL A 188 -4.56 -14.37 -6.81
CA VAL A 188 -5.93 -14.19 -7.30
C VAL A 188 -6.06 -14.74 -8.73
N HIS A 189 -5.08 -14.42 -9.56
CA HIS A 189 -4.98 -14.82 -10.96
C HIS A 189 -3.50 -15.08 -11.31
N ASP A 190 -3.19 -15.66 -12.47
CA ASP A 190 -1.79 -15.88 -12.89
C ASP A 190 -0.97 -14.58 -13.01
N GLN A 191 -1.68 -13.46 -13.19
CA GLN A 191 -1.11 -12.12 -13.33
C GLN A 191 -1.63 -11.12 -12.29
N VAL A 192 -2.28 -11.58 -11.22
CA VAL A 192 -2.80 -10.71 -10.15
C VAL A 192 -2.66 -11.40 -8.81
N GLY A 193 -2.19 -10.66 -7.81
CA GLY A 193 -2.07 -11.19 -6.45
C GLY A 193 -1.85 -10.12 -5.40
N VAL A 194 -1.65 -10.59 -4.16
CA VAL A 194 -1.38 -9.76 -2.99
C VAL A 194 -0.10 -10.23 -2.31
N LEU A 195 0.77 -9.29 -1.99
CA LEU A 195 1.94 -9.49 -1.13
C LEU A 195 1.69 -8.79 0.21
N VAL A 196 1.92 -9.51 1.29
CA VAL A 196 1.89 -8.96 2.65
C VAL A 196 3.30 -8.95 3.19
N ALA A 197 3.78 -7.78 3.53
CA ALA A 197 5.12 -7.54 4.04
C ALA A 197 5.03 -6.88 5.42
N GLU A 198 5.74 -7.42 6.41
CA GLU A 198 5.73 -6.93 7.78
C GLU A 198 7.15 -6.67 8.26
N ARG A 199 7.31 -5.65 9.09
CA ARG A 199 8.55 -5.42 9.84
C ARG A 199 8.46 -6.14 11.18
N SER A 200 9.55 -6.79 11.56
CA SER A 200 9.70 -7.24 12.94
C SER A 200 9.73 -6.02 13.84
N PRO A 201 8.97 -6.00 14.95
CA PRO A 201 9.07 -4.91 15.91
C PRO A 201 10.55 -4.78 16.32
N THR A 202 11.11 -3.58 16.16
CA THR A 202 12.42 -3.25 16.69
C THR A 202 12.36 -3.60 18.17
N ALA A 203 13.21 -4.54 18.62
CA ALA A 203 13.32 -4.84 20.04
C ALA A 203 13.72 -3.53 20.72
N THR A 204 12.75 -2.84 21.30
CA THR A 204 13.02 -1.74 22.23
C THR A 204 13.97 -2.32 23.27
N ALA A 205 15.15 -1.72 23.39
CA ALA A 205 16.14 -2.07 24.39
C ALA A 205 15.57 -1.74 25.79
N GLU A 206 14.61 -2.55 26.26
CA GLU A 206 14.18 -2.59 27.65
C GLU A 206 14.98 -3.69 28.35
N GLY A 207 15.93 -3.28 29.13
CA GLY A 207 16.69 -4.18 29.98
C GLY A 207 17.92 -3.53 30.55
N GLU A 208 17.77 -2.43 31.25
CA GLU A 208 18.67 -2.18 32.37
C GLU A 208 18.53 -3.37 33.33
N VAL A 209 19.39 -4.36 33.11
CA VAL A 209 19.61 -5.41 34.12
C VAL A 209 20.20 -4.69 35.34
N GLY A 210 19.35 -4.45 36.33
CA GLY A 210 19.80 -3.97 37.64
C GLY A 210 20.91 -4.88 38.13
N ASP A 211 22.00 -4.26 38.52
CA ASP A 211 23.17 -4.87 39.14
C ASP A 211 22.73 -5.65 40.40
N PRO A 212 22.92 -6.98 40.43
CA PRO A 212 22.50 -7.78 41.60
C PRO A 212 23.41 -7.59 42.82
N ASP A 213 24.39 -6.70 42.81
CA ASP A 213 25.39 -6.55 43.89
C ASP A 213 25.20 -5.29 44.80
N ASP A 214 24.04 -4.62 44.78
CA ASP A 214 23.77 -3.56 45.77
C ASP A 214 23.01 -4.15 46.99
N ASP A 215 23.74 -4.90 47.83
CA ASP A 215 23.31 -5.37 49.19
C ASP A 215 23.79 -4.35 50.24
N PRO A 216 22.91 -3.51 50.80
CA PRO A 216 23.29 -2.54 51.85
C PRO A 216 23.22 -3.12 53.29
N ALA A 217 23.74 -4.32 53.50
CA ALA A 217 23.72 -4.94 54.83
C ALA A 217 25.07 -5.55 55.27
N ALA A 218 26.11 -4.70 55.38
CA ALA A 218 27.32 -5.06 56.13
C ALA A 218 27.90 -3.83 56.84
N ASP A 219 27.23 -3.36 57.92
CA ASP A 219 27.87 -2.68 59.01
C ASP A 219 26.86 -2.45 60.16
N ALA A 220 26.85 -3.39 61.12
CA ALA A 220 26.46 -3.14 62.51
C ALA A 220 26.92 -4.30 63.40
#